data_37d980540d67e563ea270369a632843a
#
_entry.id   37d980540d67e563ea270369a632843a
#
_cell.length_a   1.000
_cell.length_b   1.000
_cell.length_c   1.000
_cell.angle_alpha   90.00
_cell.angle_beta   90.00
_cell.angle_gamma   90.00
#
_symmetry.space_group_name_H-M   'P 1'
#
loop_
_entity.id
_entity.type
_entity.pdbx_description
1 polymer ?
#
loop_
_entity_poly.entity_id
_entity_poly.type
_entity_poly.pdbx_seq_one_letter_code
_entity_poly.pdbx_strand_id
1 'polypeptide(L)'
;MTVKTALRQGYDLLAEAGLAEPRLTAEVLLLHALHRERIYLYSHPEHELSTLEWLHYGRYLHERLKGRPTQHITRVQEFYGRPFRVSPATLIPRPETEHLVEQALQTAGGARTLLDIGTGTGALAITLALELRARAVATDLSFDALQVARHNAAALAAPVDFVQCDLASALTGPFDLVVSNPPYIPAAEMATLQPEVRDYEPHLALLGGEQGTEIYHRIVPQAERLLTPGGWLIFEIGYQGEAGVRGAFAHGPWQEVSLTCDLAGLPRVLRGRYTP
;
A
#
# COMPACT_ATOMS: atom_id res chain seq x y z
N MET A 1 5.42 36.45 5.25
CA MET A 1 5.42 35.20 6.05
C MET A 1 6.62 34.37 5.61
N THR A 2 7.58 34.15 6.53
CA THR A 2 8.76 33.33 6.18
C THR A 2 8.48 31.82 6.28
N VAL A 3 9.28 31.00 5.60
CA VAL A 3 9.24 29.52 5.69
C VAL A 3 9.28 29.05 7.15
N LYS A 4 10.22 29.59 7.94
CA LYS A 4 10.38 29.28 9.37
C LYS A 4 9.10 29.58 10.17
N THR A 5 8.48 30.74 9.96
CA THR A 5 7.27 31.17 10.66
C THR A 5 6.07 30.33 10.24
N ALA A 6 5.92 30.06 8.92
CA ALA A 6 4.84 29.22 8.40
C ALA A 6 4.91 27.79 8.94
N LEU A 7 6.12 27.20 8.95
CA LEU A 7 6.35 25.85 9.48
C LEU A 7 5.99 25.77 10.96
N ARG A 8 6.39 26.76 11.77
CA ARG A 8 6.07 26.81 13.19
C ARG A 8 4.56 26.90 13.41
N GLN A 9 3.87 27.80 12.70
CA GLN A 9 2.42 27.92 12.81
C GLN A 9 1.69 26.64 12.43
N GLY A 10 2.12 25.98 11.33
CA GLY A 10 1.54 24.68 10.93
C GLY A 10 1.77 23.60 11.98
N TYR A 11 2.97 23.53 12.54
CA TYR A 11 3.28 22.61 13.64
C TYR A 11 2.38 22.85 14.85
N ASP A 12 2.29 24.12 15.32
CA ASP A 12 1.50 24.47 16.50
C ASP A 12 0.02 24.07 16.30
N LEU A 13 -0.57 24.40 15.15
CA LEU A 13 -1.96 24.04 14.81
C LEU A 13 -2.20 22.52 14.81
N LEU A 14 -1.29 21.73 14.20
CA LEU A 14 -1.44 20.28 14.12
C LEU A 14 -1.21 19.61 15.49
N ALA A 15 -0.27 20.13 16.29
CA ALA A 15 0.02 19.66 17.63
C ALA A 15 -1.14 19.93 18.59
N GLU A 16 -1.73 21.13 18.55
CA GLU A 16 -2.93 21.49 19.35
C GLU A 16 -4.14 20.60 19.00
N ALA A 17 -4.25 20.18 17.74
CA ALA A 17 -5.28 19.24 17.31
C ALA A 17 -4.98 17.76 17.66
N GLY A 18 -3.84 17.47 18.30
CA GLY A 18 -3.46 16.11 18.74
C GLY A 18 -3.09 15.15 17.61
N LEU A 19 -2.68 15.67 16.44
CA LEU A 19 -2.25 14.79 15.34
C LEU A 19 -0.93 14.09 15.69
N ALA A 20 -0.81 12.84 15.25
CA ALA A 20 0.47 12.14 15.27
C ALA A 20 1.46 12.85 14.31
N GLU A 21 2.73 12.94 14.72
CA GLU A 21 3.82 13.52 13.91
C GLU A 21 3.53 14.92 13.34
N PRO A 22 3.08 15.90 14.13
CA PRO A 22 2.63 17.19 13.63
C PRO A 22 3.74 17.96 12.90
N ARG A 23 5.01 17.77 13.31
CA ARG A 23 6.15 18.42 12.68
C ARG A 23 6.41 17.88 11.26
N LEU A 24 6.43 16.58 11.11
CA LEU A 24 6.64 15.95 9.80
C LEU A 24 5.50 16.30 8.85
N THR A 25 4.27 16.26 9.34
CA THR A 25 3.08 16.65 8.57
C THR A 25 3.17 18.11 8.10
N ALA A 26 3.52 19.04 8.99
CA ALA A 26 3.67 20.46 8.63
C ALA A 26 4.79 20.67 7.58
N GLU A 27 5.94 19.99 7.72
CA GLU A 27 7.04 20.01 6.74
C GLU A 27 6.57 19.54 5.36
N VAL A 28 5.92 18.36 5.30
CA VAL A 28 5.44 17.76 4.04
C VAL A 28 4.42 18.65 3.33
N LEU A 29 3.44 19.19 4.06
CA LEU A 29 2.43 20.06 3.48
C LEU A 29 3.01 21.40 3.00
N LEU A 30 3.98 21.97 3.73
CA LEU A 30 4.66 23.20 3.32
C LEU A 30 5.51 22.97 2.07
N LEU A 31 6.27 21.87 2.03
CA LEU A 31 7.05 21.48 0.84
C LEU A 31 6.17 21.27 -0.39
N HIS A 32 5.01 20.67 -0.19
CA HIS A 32 4.03 20.48 -1.25
C HIS A 32 3.51 21.83 -1.79
N ALA A 33 3.28 22.80 -0.91
CA ALA A 33 2.86 24.16 -1.32
C ALA A 33 3.97 24.94 -2.04
N LEU A 34 5.22 24.73 -1.64
CA LEU A 34 6.39 25.38 -2.21
C LEU A 34 6.93 24.71 -3.49
N HIS A 35 6.50 23.46 -3.77
CA HIS A 35 7.10 22.62 -4.81
C HIS A 35 8.63 22.50 -4.66
N ARG A 36 9.10 22.25 -3.43
CA ARG A 36 10.52 22.16 -3.06
C ARG A 36 10.84 20.87 -2.35
N GLU A 37 12.11 20.48 -2.34
CA GLU A 37 12.64 19.35 -1.56
C GLU A 37 12.93 19.73 -0.12
N ARG A 38 13.01 18.73 0.77
CA ARG A 38 13.11 18.90 2.23
C ARG A 38 14.29 19.80 2.65
N ILE A 39 15.42 19.70 1.96
CA ILE A 39 16.60 20.53 2.26
C ILE A 39 16.29 22.02 2.20
N TYR A 40 15.33 22.42 1.36
CA TYR A 40 14.96 23.82 1.18
C TYR A 40 14.46 24.49 2.46
N LEU A 41 13.71 23.79 3.30
CA LEU A 41 13.18 24.34 4.56
C LEU A 41 14.30 24.77 5.52
N TYR A 42 15.43 24.06 5.49
CA TYR A 42 16.57 24.30 6.38
C TYR A 42 17.59 25.26 5.79
N SER A 43 17.72 25.27 4.49
CA SER A 43 18.68 26.17 3.81
C SER A 43 18.12 27.56 3.53
N HIS A 44 16.80 27.73 3.51
CA HIS A 44 16.12 28.99 3.20
C HIS A 44 15.03 29.36 4.22
N PRO A 45 15.31 29.36 5.54
CA PRO A 45 14.30 29.58 6.57
C PRO A 45 13.66 30.97 6.51
N GLU A 46 14.40 31.97 5.99
CA GLU A 46 13.96 33.36 5.88
C GLU A 46 13.30 33.68 4.52
N HIS A 47 13.19 32.69 3.62
CA HIS A 47 12.46 32.86 2.36
C HIS A 47 11.01 33.27 2.63
N GLU A 48 10.53 34.32 1.99
CA GLU A 48 9.15 34.78 2.12
C GLU A 48 8.22 34.04 1.14
N LEU A 49 7.18 33.41 1.69
CA LEU A 49 6.16 32.77 0.89
C LEU A 49 5.38 33.83 0.10
N SER A 50 5.14 33.53 -1.17
CA SER A 50 4.15 34.26 -1.96
C SER A 50 2.74 34.09 -1.37
N THR A 51 1.83 34.98 -1.72
CA THR A 51 0.43 34.89 -1.30
C THR A 51 -0.22 33.54 -1.70
N LEU A 52 0.16 33.02 -2.88
CA LEU A 52 -0.39 31.75 -3.38
C LEU A 52 0.12 30.56 -2.60
N GLU A 53 1.43 30.50 -2.32
CA GLU A 53 2.04 29.42 -1.49
C GLU A 53 1.44 29.42 -0.09
N TRP A 54 1.26 30.59 0.51
CA TRP A 54 0.62 30.72 1.82
C TRP A 54 -0.83 30.23 1.82
N LEU A 55 -1.62 30.62 0.81
CA LEU A 55 -3.00 30.16 0.66
C LEU A 55 -3.09 28.65 0.46
N HIS A 56 -2.20 28.05 -0.35
CA HIS A 56 -2.14 26.62 -0.56
C HIS A 56 -1.79 25.91 0.75
N TYR A 57 -0.77 26.35 1.46
CA TYR A 57 -0.37 25.76 2.72
C TYR A 57 -1.51 25.81 3.76
N GLY A 58 -2.15 26.96 3.92
CA GLY A 58 -3.31 27.10 4.82
C GLY A 58 -4.47 26.19 4.48
N ARG A 59 -4.78 26.02 3.17
CA ARG A 59 -5.77 25.06 2.70
C ARG A 59 -5.38 23.62 3.05
N TYR A 60 -4.13 23.22 2.84
CA TYR A 60 -3.66 21.87 3.15
C TYR A 60 -3.71 21.56 4.65
N LEU A 61 -3.31 22.50 5.49
CA LEU A 61 -3.47 22.39 6.95
C LEU A 61 -4.95 22.20 7.34
N HIS A 62 -5.84 23.01 6.76
CA HIS A 62 -7.27 22.90 7.02
C HIS A 62 -7.85 21.54 6.58
N GLU A 63 -7.47 21.02 5.41
CA GLU A 63 -7.88 19.70 4.96
C GLU A 63 -7.36 18.61 5.91
N ARG A 64 -6.11 18.72 6.37
CA ARG A 64 -5.52 17.77 7.33
C ARG A 64 -6.22 17.79 8.69
N LEU A 65 -6.54 18.97 9.20
CA LEU A 65 -7.31 19.14 10.44
C LEU A 65 -8.73 18.56 10.38
N LYS A 66 -9.31 18.43 9.17
CA LYS A 66 -10.57 17.72 8.96
C LYS A 66 -10.41 16.18 8.89
N GLY A 67 -9.20 15.66 9.12
CA GLY A 67 -8.92 14.23 9.12
C GLY A 67 -8.44 13.69 7.77
N ARG A 68 -8.34 14.51 6.71
CA ARG A 68 -7.86 14.02 5.40
C ARG A 68 -6.39 13.56 5.50
N PRO A 69 -6.04 12.34 5.05
CA PRO A 69 -4.66 11.86 5.06
C PRO A 69 -3.72 12.81 4.32
N THR A 70 -2.52 13.00 4.84
CA THR A 70 -1.48 13.84 4.21
C THR A 70 -1.23 13.40 2.77
N GLN A 71 -1.18 12.11 2.52
CA GLN A 71 -0.96 11.53 1.21
C GLN A 71 -2.09 11.80 0.22
N HIS A 72 -3.33 11.90 0.67
CA HIS A 72 -4.45 12.31 -0.18
C HIS A 72 -4.42 13.81 -0.51
N ILE A 73 -3.76 14.63 0.32
CA ILE A 73 -3.55 16.06 0.06
C ILE A 73 -2.42 16.23 -0.96
N THR A 74 -1.29 15.57 -0.72
CA THR A 74 -0.10 15.61 -1.59
C THR A 74 -0.24 14.76 -2.84
N ARG A 75 -1.14 13.76 -2.83
CA ARG A 75 -1.39 12.77 -3.89
C ARG A 75 -0.21 11.84 -4.17
N VAL A 76 0.72 11.73 -3.24
CA VAL A 76 1.91 10.88 -3.37
C VAL A 76 2.19 10.16 -2.05
N GLN A 77 2.58 8.90 -2.15
CA GLN A 77 3.18 8.09 -1.09
C GLN A 77 4.45 7.45 -1.62
N GLU A 78 5.52 7.53 -0.85
CA GLU A 78 6.72 6.76 -1.14
C GLU A 78 6.52 5.30 -0.70
N PHE A 79 6.94 4.35 -1.53
CA PHE A 79 6.95 2.93 -1.24
C PHE A 79 8.16 2.30 -1.91
N TYR A 80 8.98 1.63 -1.13
CA TYR A 80 10.22 0.97 -1.57
C TYR A 80 11.14 1.89 -2.38
N GLY A 81 11.31 3.13 -1.89
CA GLY A 81 12.13 4.17 -2.52
C GLY A 81 11.57 4.76 -3.83
N ARG A 82 10.27 4.54 -4.14
CA ARG A 82 9.60 5.03 -5.35
C ARG A 82 8.36 5.84 -5.01
N PRO A 83 8.11 6.97 -5.72
CA PRO A 83 6.90 7.75 -5.53
C PRO A 83 5.71 7.08 -6.24
N PHE A 84 4.64 6.77 -5.49
CA PHE A 84 3.37 6.28 -6.02
C PHE A 84 2.31 7.36 -5.89
N ARG A 85 1.60 7.62 -6.97
CA ARG A 85 0.37 8.40 -6.92
C ARG A 85 -0.68 7.63 -6.13
N VAL A 86 -1.39 8.36 -5.26
CA VAL A 86 -2.51 7.82 -4.46
C VAL A 86 -3.77 8.66 -4.66
N SER A 87 -4.91 8.05 -4.42
CA SER A 87 -6.22 8.72 -4.47
C SER A 87 -7.20 8.03 -3.50
N PRO A 88 -8.38 8.59 -3.23
CA PRO A 88 -9.42 7.92 -2.43
C PRO A 88 -9.93 6.59 -3.01
N ALA A 89 -9.53 6.24 -4.24
CA ALA A 89 -9.89 4.95 -4.87
C ALA A 89 -8.96 3.80 -4.45
N THR A 90 -7.86 4.07 -3.74
CA THR A 90 -6.85 3.07 -3.39
C THR A 90 -6.44 3.16 -1.92
N LEU A 91 -6.06 2.03 -1.34
CA LEU A 91 -5.32 2.04 -0.07
C LEU A 91 -4.01 2.84 -0.26
N ILE A 92 -3.66 3.65 0.71
CA ILE A 92 -2.34 4.29 0.75
C ILE A 92 -1.30 3.20 1.07
N PRO A 93 -0.27 2.97 0.25
CA PRO A 93 0.76 1.97 0.53
C PRO A 93 1.36 2.13 1.93
N ARG A 94 1.45 1.04 2.67
CA ARG A 94 1.96 1.01 4.05
C ARG A 94 3.43 0.57 4.07
N PRO A 95 4.26 1.12 4.96
CA PRO A 95 5.65 0.67 5.13
C PRO A 95 5.76 -0.82 5.44
N GLU A 96 4.80 -1.37 6.20
CA GLU A 96 4.76 -2.79 6.56
C GLU A 96 4.63 -3.70 5.33
N THR A 97 4.01 -3.23 4.26
CA THR A 97 3.88 -3.98 2.99
C THR A 97 5.25 -4.17 2.31
N GLU A 98 6.25 -3.38 2.64
CA GLU A 98 7.63 -3.57 2.13
C GLU A 98 8.23 -4.89 2.60
N HIS A 99 7.84 -5.42 3.77
CA HIS A 99 8.25 -6.75 4.22
C HIS A 99 7.76 -7.87 3.27
N LEU A 100 6.60 -7.70 2.63
CA LEU A 100 6.15 -8.65 1.60
C LEU A 100 7.08 -8.61 0.39
N VAL A 101 7.48 -7.41 -0.05
CA VAL A 101 8.47 -7.27 -1.13
C VAL A 101 9.78 -7.97 -0.77
N GLU A 102 10.33 -7.71 0.41
CA GLU A 102 11.57 -8.34 0.88
C GLU A 102 11.47 -9.87 0.89
N GLN A 103 10.35 -10.41 1.42
CA GLN A 103 10.11 -11.84 1.44
C GLN A 103 9.97 -12.43 0.03
N ALA A 104 9.31 -11.74 -0.88
CA ALA A 104 9.20 -12.17 -2.27
C ALA A 104 10.58 -12.23 -2.96
N LEU A 105 11.43 -11.22 -2.76
CA LEU A 105 12.78 -11.17 -3.32
C LEU A 105 13.68 -12.29 -2.76
N GLN A 106 13.61 -12.56 -1.46
CA GLN A 106 14.38 -13.62 -0.81
C GLN A 106 13.94 -15.02 -1.25
N THR A 107 12.62 -15.23 -1.44
CA THR A 107 12.01 -16.52 -1.64
C THR A 107 11.91 -16.88 -3.12
N ALA A 108 11.52 -15.93 -3.94
CA ALA A 108 11.22 -16.10 -5.37
C ALA A 108 12.10 -15.20 -6.26
N GLY A 109 13.35 -14.95 -5.89
CA GLY A 109 14.28 -14.08 -6.62
C GLY A 109 14.58 -14.50 -8.07
N GLY A 110 14.21 -15.72 -8.46
CA GLY A 110 14.29 -16.23 -9.85
C GLY A 110 12.98 -16.12 -10.64
N ALA A 111 11.89 -15.62 -10.07
CA ALA A 111 10.59 -15.51 -10.73
C ALA A 111 10.67 -14.64 -11.99
N ARG A 112 10.03 -15.11 -13.06
CA ARG A 112 9.93 -14.41 -14.35
C ARG A 112 8.53 -13.87 -14.61
N THR A 113 7.54 -14.47 -13.97
CA THR A 113 6.14 -14.11 -14.06
C THR A 113 5.54 -13.96 -12.66
N LEU A 114 4.86 -12.85 -12.41
CA LEU A 114 4.20 -12.63 -11.14
C LEU A 114 2.78 -12.13 -11.33
N LEU A 115 1.93 -12.43 -10.35
CA LEU A 115 0.57 -11.96 -10.23
C LEU A 115 0.41 -11.23 -8.91
N ASP A 116 -0.15 -10.02 -8.94
CA ASP A 116 -0.57 -9.25 -7.78
C ASP A 116 -2.10 -9.17 -7.73
N ILE A 117 -2.72 -9.73 -6.70
CA ILE A 117 -4.18 -9.78 -6.53
C ILE A 117 -4.62 -8.69 -5.56
N GLY A 118 -5.51 -7.78 -6.01
CA GLY A 118 -5.93 -6.62 -5.24
C GLY A 118 -4.87 -5.52 -5.23
N THR A 119 -4.41 -5.15 -6.42
CA THR A 119 -3.17 -4.35 -6.59
C THR A 119 -3.26 -2.91 -6.08
N GLY A 120 -4.46 -2.34 -5.93
CA GLY A 120 -4.66 -0.98 -5.45
C GLY A 120 -3.91 0.07 -6.29
N THR A 121 -2.87 0.66 -5.72
CA THR A 121 -1.98 1.62 -6.40
C THR A 121 -1.01 0.99 -7.38
N GLY A 122 -0.90 -0.33 -7.42
CA GLY A 122 0.13 -1.06 -8.15
C GLY A 122 1.46 -1.19 -7.38
N ALA A 123 1.51 -0.82 -6.11
CA ALA A 123 2.76 -0.74 -5.35
C ALA A 123 3.54 -2.06 -5.33
N LEU A 124 2.88 -3.19 -5.05
CA LEU A 124 3.51 -4.51 -5.05
C LEU A 124 3.88 -4.96 -6.46
N ALA A 125 2.92 -4.94 -7.40
CA ALA A 125 3.15 -5.39 -8.77
C ALA A 125 4.31 -4.65 -9.44
N ILE A 126 4.31 -3.33 -9.36
CA ILE A 126 5.30 -2.44 -9.99
C ILE A 126 6.67 -2.65 -9.35
N THR A 127 6.74 -2.63 -8.02
CA THR A 127 8.00 -2.80 -7.30
C THR A 127 8.62 -4.16 -7.60
N LEU A 128 7.85 -5.24 -7.50
CA LEU A 128 8.35 -6.59 -7.77
C LEU A 128 8.71 -6.80 -9.25
N ALA A 129 7.93 -6.24 -10.19
CA ALA A 129 8.27 -6.32 -11.61
C ALA A 129 9.64 -5.69 -11.92
N LEU A 130 9.94 -4.55 -11.28
CA LEU A 130 11.21 -3.85 -11.47
C LEU A 130 12.37 -4.56 -10.76
N GLU A 131 12.21 -4.98 -9.50
CA GLU A 131 13.26 -5.63 -8.71
C GLU A 131 13.63 -7.01 -9.29
N LEU A 132 12.63 -7.83 -9.66
CA LEU A 132 12.84 -9.18 -10.22
C LEU A 132 13.13 -9.16 -11.73
N ARG A 133 12.92 -8.02 -12.39
CA ARG A 133 12.91 -7.92 -13.87
C ARG A 133 11.94 -8.94 -14.49
N ALA A 134 10.78 -9.09 -13.87
CA ALA A 134 9.73 -10.03 -14.23
C ALA A 134 8.58 -9.33 -14.97
N ARG A 135 7.80 -10.11 -15.71
CA ARG A 135 6.51 -9.68 -16.23
C ARG A 135 5.47 -9.79 -15.12
N ALA A 136 4.70 -8.75 -14.89
CA ALA A 136 3.66 -8.73 -13.91
C ALA A 136 2.26 -8.63 -14.54
N VAL A 137 1.33 -9.37 -13.98
CA VAL A 137 -0.10 -9.14 -14.14
C VAL A 137 -0.63 -8.68 -12.79
N ALA A 138 -1.49 -7.67 -12.80
CA ALA A 138 -2.09 -7.13 -11.59
C ALA A 138 -3.61 -7.05 -11.74
N THR A 139 -4.32 -7.52 -10.75
CA THR A 139 -5.78 -7.50 -10.75
C THR A 139 -6.33 -6.62 -9.65
N ASP A 140 -7.50 -6.03 -9.90
CA ASP A 140 -8.30 -5.35 -8.89
C ASP A 140 -9.78 -5.41 -9.28
N LEU A 141 -10.64 -5.38 -8.28
CA LEU A 141 -12.09 -5.29 -8.50
C LEU A 141 -12.50 -3.88 -8.92
N SER A 142 -11.77 -2.86 -8.41
CA SER A 142 -12.00 -1.44 -8.66
C SER A 142 -11.33 -1.00 -9.95
N PHE A 143 -12.14 -0.54 -10.92
CA PHE A 143 -11.62 0.08 -12.13
C PHE A 143 -10.82 1.36 -11.83
N ASP A 144 -11.29 2.16 -10.86
CA ASP A 144 -10.61 3.41 -10.47
C ASP A 144 -9.25 3.15 -9.83
N ALA A 145 -9.10 2.07 -9.04
CA ALA A 145 -7.81 1.64 -8.53
C ALA A 145 -6.86 1.27 -9.67
N LEU A 146 -7.33 0.50 -10.66
CA LEU A 146 -6.54 0.15 -11.84
C LEU A 146 -6.10 1.36 -12.66
N GLN A 147 -6.89 2.44 -12.72
CA GLN A 147 -6.46 3.68 -13.38
C GLN A 147 -5.29 4.34 -12.64
N VAL A 148 -5.30 4.33 -11.31
CA VAL A 148 -4.18 4.80 -10.50
C VAL A 148 -2.94 3.93 -10.73
N ALA A 149 -3.10 2.61 -10.67
CA ALA A 149 -2.02 1.65 -10.89
C ALA A 149 -1.39 1.78 -12.29
N ARG A 150 -2.19 1.91 -13.35
CA ARG A 150 -1.71 2.17 -14.72
C ARG A 150 -0.90 3.45 -14.83
N HIS A 151 -1.36 4.53 -14.17
CA HIS A 151 -0.61 5.78 -14.14
C HIS A 151 0.76 5.58 -13.47
N ASN A 152 0.81 4.88 -12.34
CA ASN A 152 2.05 4.59 -11.61
C ASN A 152 2.99 3.70 -12.44
N ALA A 153 2.47 2.65 -13.07
CA ALA A 153 3.28 1.77 -13.93
C ALA A 153 3.89 2.54 -15.11
N ALA A 154 3.11 3.40 -15.76
CA ALA A 154 3.60 4.24 -16.84
C ALA A 154 4.67 5.24 -16.36
N ALA A 155 4.46 5.89 -15.22
CA ALA A 155 5.40 6.85 -14.64
C ALA A 155 6.74 6.20 -14.24
N LEU A 156 6.71 4.94 -13.78
CA LEU A 156 7.88 4.17 -13.35
C LEU A 156 8.43 3.23 -14.43
N ALA A 157 7.85 3.25 -15.64
CA ALA A 157 8.20 2.39 -16.76
C ALA A 157 8.22 0.88 -16.41
N ALA A 158 7.28 0.45 -15.55
CA ALA A 158 7.18 -0.94 -15.11
C ALA A 158 6.35 -1.80 -16.07
N PRO A 159 6.80 -3.04 -16.42
CA PRO A 159 6.09 -3.92 -17.33
C PRO A 159 4.96 -4.68 -16.62
N VAL A 160 3.84 -4.01 -16.37
CA VAL A 160 2.67 -4.56 -15.67
C VAL A 160 1.44 -4.49 -16.55
N ASP A 161 0.77 -5.61 -16.72
CA ASP A 161 -0.55 -5.72 -17.37
C ASP A 161 -1.65 -5.70 -16.29
N PHE A 162 -2.75 -4.95 -16.52
CA PHE A 162 -3.82 -4.75 -15.56
C PHE A 162 -5.14 -5.34 -16.03
N VAL A 163 -5.76 -6.16 -15.19
CA VAL A 163 -7.04 -6.84 -15.46
C VAL A 163 -8.05 -6.53 -14.37
N GLN A 164 -9.23 -6.03 -14.76
CA GLN A 164 -10.34 -5.87 -13.81
C GLN A 164 -11.07 -7.18 -13.64
N CYS A 165 -11.01 -7.78 -12.44
CA CYS A 165 -11.79 -8.96 -12.09
C CYS A 165 -11.89 -9.14 -10.57
N ASP A 166 -12.77 -10.04 -10.14
CA ASP A 166 -12.85 -10.47 -8.75
C ASP A 166 -11.70 -11.45 -8.46
N LEU A 167 -10.75 -10.99 -7.63
CA LEU A 167 -9.50 -11.67 -7.34
C LEU A 167 -8.74 -12.03 -8.65
N ALA A 168 -8.60 -13.30 -8.96
CA ALA A 168 -7.93 -13.78 -10.17
C ALA A 168 -8.88 -14.59 -11.09
N SER A 169 -10.20 -14.38 -10.98
CA SER A 169 -11.22 -15.20 -11.65
C SER A 169 -11.15 -15.20 -13.18
N ALA A 170 -10.62 -14.12 -13.79
CA ALA A 170 -10.48 -13.99 -15.24
C ALA A 170 -9.14 -14.48 -15.78
N LEU A 171 -8.24 -14.98 -14.94
CA LEU A 171 -6.88 -15.31 -15.33
C LEU A 171 -6.69 -16.81 -15.55
N THR A 172 -5.74 -17.09 -16.44
CA THR A 172 -5.14 -18.40 -16.64
C THR A 172 -3.63 -18.28 -16.43
N GLY A 173 -3.03 -19.27 -15.73
CA GLY A 173 -1.60 -19.28 -15.44
C GLY A 173 -0.74 -19.72 -16.64
N PRO A 174 0.53 -20.04 -16.40
CA PRO A 174 1.14 -20.17 -15.08
C PRO A 174 1.89 -18.90 -14.62
N PHE A 175 2.04 -18.76 -13.28
CA PHE A 175 2.88 -17.74 -12.64
C PHE A 175 3.90 -18.40 -11.69
N ASP A 176 5.08 -17.80 -11.59
CA ASP A 176 6.12 -18.25 -10.64
C ASP A 176 5.87 -17.72 -9.22
N LEU A 177 5.22 -16.57 -9.13
CA LEU A 177 4.92 -15.87 -7.89
C LEU A 177 3.52 -15.27 -7.93
N VAL A 178 2.75 -15.50 -6.88
CA VAL A 178 1.48 -14.82 -6.60
C VAL A 178 1.64 -14.05 -5.29
N VAL A 179 1.32 -12.77 -5.30
CA VAL A 179 1.33 -11.93 -4.10
C VAL A 179 -0.03 -11.27 -3.90
N SER A 180 -0.34 -10.94 -2.66
CA SER A 180 -1.51 -10.11 -2.35
C SER A 180 -1.37 -9.45 -0.98
N ASN A 181 -1.79 -8.19 -0.88
CA ASN A 181 -2.18 -7.55 0.37
C ASN A 181 -3.71 -7.39 0.34
N PRO A 182 -4.48 -8.42 0.63
CA PRO A 182 -5.92 -8.36 0.55
C PRO A 182 -6.49 -7.63 1.77
N PRO A 183 -7.74 -7.13 1.71
CA PRO A 183 -8.42 -6.59 2.87
C PRO A 183 -8.55 -7.66 3.96
N TYR A 184 -8.20 -7.27 5.21
CA TYR A 184 -8.12 -8.19 6.35
C TYR A 184 -8.77 -7.66 7.63
N ILE A 185 -9.44 -6.52 7.58
CA ILE A 185 -10.09 -5.95 8.77
C ILE A 185 -11.44 -6.62 8.97
N PRO A 186 -11.71 -7.20 10.16
CA PRO A 186 -13.03 -7.76 10.49
C PRO A 186 -14.11 -6.68 10.48
N ALA A 187 -15.34 -7.04 10.08
CA ALA A 187 -16.47 -6.12 10.03
C ALA A 187 -16.70 -5.37 11.36
N ALA A 188 -16.56 -6.06 12.48
CA ALA A 188 -16.73 -5.50 13.81
C ALA A 188 -15.68 -4.41 14.16
N GLU A 189 -14.51 -4.44 13.54
CA GLU A 189 -13.41 -3.51 13.81
C GLU A 189 -13.45 -2.26 12.92
N MET A 190 -14.21 -2.25 11.84
CA MET A 190 -14.29 -1.14 10.90
C MET A 190 -14.63 0.21 11.57
N ALA A 191 -15.53 0.20 12.56
CA ALA A 191 -15.93 1.40 13.28
C ALA A 191 -14.86 1.95 14.23
N THR A 192 -13.87 1.12 14.62
CA THR A 192 -12.80 1.48 15.57
C THR A 192 -11.54 2.00 14.88
N LEU A 193 -11.51 1.97 13.55
CA LEU A 193 -10.38 2.49 12.77
C LEU A 193 -10.17 3.98 13.01
N GLN A 194 -8.93 4.42 12.86
CA GLN A 194 -8.61 5.84 12.87
C GLN A 194 -9.47 6.57 11.83
N PRO A 195 -10.01 7.76 12.14
CA PRO A 195 -10.90 8.48 11.23
C PRO A 195 -10.33 8.70 9.83
N GLU A 196 -9.03 8.94 9.72
CA GLU A 196 -8.36 9.13 8.43
C GLU A 196 -8.37 7.88 7.54
N VAL A 197 -8.35 6.68 8.13
CA VAL A 197 -8.48 5.41 7.41
C VAL A 197 -9.94 5.12 7.11
N ARG A 198 -10.79 5.16 8.14
CA ARG A 198 -12.21 4.81 8.03
C ARG A 198 -12.98 5.68 7.04
N ASP A 199 -12.73 7.01 7.06
CA ASP A 199 -13.56 7.98 6.35
C ASP A 199 -12.99 8.39 4.99
N TYR A 200 -11.72 8.08 4.71
CA TYR A 200 -11.03 8.54 3.50
C TYR A 200 -10.46 7.43 2.61
N GLU A 201 -10.24 6.22 3.15
CA GLU A 201 -9.76 5.10 2.34
C GLU A 201 -10.93 4.19 1.93
N PRO A 202 -10.86 3.50 0.77
CA PRO A 202 -12.00 2.74 0.28
C PRO A 202 -12.26 1.51 1.16
N HIS A 203 -13.49 1.35 1.65
CA HIS A 203 -13.89 0.22 2.48
C HIS A 203 -13.63 -1.13 1.81
N LEU A 204 -13.70 -1.17 0.46
CA LEU A 204 -13.37 -2.36 -0.33
C LEU A 204 -11.92 -2.85 -0.11
N ALA A 205 -10.99 -1.93 0.19
CA ALA A 205 -9.60 -2.26 0.44
C ALA A 205 -9.30 -2.57 1.93
N LEU A 206 -10.30 -2.42 2.80
CA LEU A 206 -10.15 -2.59 4.25
C LEU A 206 -10.89 -3.82 4.76
N LEU A 207 -12.17 -4.00 4.36
CA LEU A 207 -13.07 -5.02 4.90
C LEU A 207 -12.73 -6.41 4.37
N GLY A 208 -12.18 -7.27 5.25
CA GLY A 208 -11.80 -8.64 4.93
C GLY A 208 -12.92 -9.68 5.13
N GLY A 209 -14.10 -9.25 5.54
CA GLY A 209 -15.24 -10.12 5.88
C GLY A 209 -15.61 -10.06 7.37
N GLU A 210 -16.37 -11.02 7.86
CA GLU A 210 -16.78 -11.07 9.27
C GLU A 210 -15.59 -11.33 10.21
N GLN A 211 -14.67 -12.21 9.80
CA GLN A 211 -13.47 -12.56 10.58
C GLN A 211 -12.18 -11.94 10.03
N GLY A 212 -12.22 -11.29 8.85
CA GLY A 212 -11.06 -10.71 8.20
C GLY A 212 -10.15 -11.72 7.49
N THR A 213 -10.57 -12.98 7.35
CA THR A 213 -9.76 -14.03 6.72
C THR A 213 -10.41 -14.66 5.48
N GLU A 214 -11.63 -14.28 5.16
CA GLU A 214 -12.45 -14.90 4.12
C GLU A 214 -11.84 -14.72 2.72
N ILE A 215 -11.19 -13.59 2.48
CA ILE A 215 -10.55 -13.30 1.19
C ILE A 215 -9.39 -14.27 0.92
N TYR A 216 -8.60 -14.60 1.94
CA TYR A 216 -7.49 -15.55 1.81
C TYR A 216 -7.98 -16.95 1.40
N HIS A 217 -9.08 -17.42 2.01
CA HIS A 217 -9.71 -18.70 1.65
C HIS A 217 -10.26 -18.73 0.22
N ARG A 218 -10.51 -17.55 -0.39
CA ARG A 218 -10.89 -17.43 -1.80
C ARG A 218 -9.68 -17.34 -2.74
N ILE A 219 -8.58 -16.73 -2.29
CA ILE A 219 -7.37 -16.57 -3.11
C ILE A 219 -6.60 -17.88 -3.22
N VAL A 220 -6.41 -18.64 -2.12
CA VAL A 220 -5.58 -19.85 -2.10
C VAL A 220 -5.99 -20.86 -3.20
N PRO A 221 -7.28 -21.25 -3.35
CA PRO A 221 -7.68 -22.19 -4.42
C PRO A 221 -7.51 -21.60 -5.84
N GLN A 222 -7.55 -20.27 -6.00
CA GLN A 222 -7.29 -19.67 -7.29
C GLN A 222 -5.79 -19.70 -7.60
N ALA A 223 -4.94 -19.42 -6.60
CA ALA A 223 -3.48 -19.49 -6.75
C ALA A 223 -3.00 -20.90 -7.12
N GLU A 224 -3.61 -21.96 -6.57
CA GLU A 224 -3.31 -23.37 -6.95
C GLU A 224 -3.47 -23.63 -8.45
N ARG A 225 -4.46 -23.02 -9.08
CA ARG A 225 -4.68 -23.17 -10.53
C ARG A 225 -3.75 -22.32 -11.40
N LEU A 226 -3.11 -21.34 -10.79
CA LEU A 226 -2.36 -20.30 -11.50
C LEU A 226 -0.86 -20.41 -11.29
N LEU A 227 -0.40 -21.10 -10.24
CA LEU A 227 1.03 -21.24 -9.94
C LEU A 227 1.66 -22.38 -10.75
N THR A 228 2.93 -22.18 -11.13
CA THR A 228 3.80 -23.26 -11.57
C THR A 228 4.11 -24.21 -10.40
N PRO A 229 4.38 -25.51 -10.64
CA PRO A 229 4.97 -26.35 -9.61
C PRO A 229 6.27 -25.74 -9.06
N GLY A 230 6.33 -25.60 -7.73
CA GLY A 230 7.43 -24.92 -7.03
C GLY A 230 7.28 -23.41 -6.91
N GLY A 231 6.22 -22.81 -7.46
CA GLY A 231 5.89 -21.40 -7.34
C GLY A 231 5.43 -21.03 -5.93
N TRP A 232 5.38 -19.74 -5.65
CA TRP A 232 5.11 -19.20 -4.32
C TRP A 232 3.84 -18.35 -4.27
N LEU A 233 3.08 -18.52 -3.18
CA LEU A 233 2.01 -17.62 -2.77
C LEU A 233 2.45 -16.88 -1.52
N ILE A 234 2.40 -15.54 -1.54
CA ILE A 234 2.85 -14.70 -0.43
C ILE A 234 1.77 -13.66 -0.12
N PHE A 235 1.35 -13.61 1.14
CA PHE A 235 0.35 -12.69 1.65
C PHE A 235 0.93 -11.71 2.67
N GLU A 236 0.47 -10.45 2.64
CA GLU A 236 0.42 -9.66 3.85
C GLU A 236 -0.79 -10.09 4.68
N ILE A 237 -0.63 -10.14 6.02
CA ILE A 237 -1.70 -10.50 6.94
C ILE A 237 -1.85 -9.48 8.07
N GLY A 238 -3.06 -9.34 8.60
CA GLY A 238 -3.29 -8.64 9.85
C GLY A 238 -2.66 -9.39 11.03
N TYR A 239 -2.20 -8.66 12.05
CA TYR A 239 -1.46 -9.22 13.19
C TYR A 239 -2.22 -10.31 13.97
N GLN A 240 -3.55 -10.34 13.91
CA GLN A 240 -4.39 -11.37 14.54
C GLN A 240 -4.85 -12.46 13.56
N GLY A 241 -4.56 -12.31 12.25
CA GLY A 241 -5.09 -13.19 11.19
C GLY A 241 -4.34 -14.51 11.00
N GLU A 242 -3.18 -14.72 11.66
CA GLU A 242 -2.29 -15.85 11.35
C GLU A 242 -3.01 -17.21 11.31
N ALA A 243 -3.73 -17.57 12.34
CA ALA A 243 -4.37 -18.89 12.44
C ALA A 243 -5.40 -19.13 11.32
N GLY A 244 -6.23 -18.12 11.03
CA GLY A 244 -7.23 -18.20 9.97
C GLY A 244 -6.62 -18.26 8.57
N VAL A 245 -5.60 -17.44 8.30
CA VAL A 245 -4.91 -17.45 7.00
C VAL A 245 -4.09 -18.74 6.82
N ARG A 246 -3.42 -19.23 7.86
CA ARG A 246 -2.72 -20.53 7.83
C ARG A 246 -3.68 -21.68 7.54
N GLY A 247 -4.93 -21.59 8.05
CA GLY A 247 -6.00 -22.54 7.75
C GLY A 247 -6.35 -22.63 6.27
N ALA A 248 -6.20 -21.56 5.50
CA ALA A 248 -6.43 -21.57 4.05
C ALA A 248 -5.46 -22.49 3.29
N PHE A 249 -4.25 -22.71 3.82
CA PHE A 249 -3.25 -23.60 3.23
C PHE A 249 -3.41 -25.08 3.67
N ALA A 250 -4.33 -25.39 4.58
CA ALA A 250 -4.39 -26.72 5.22
C ALA A 250 -4.84 -27.86 4.28
N HIS A 251 -5.53 -27.55 3.17
CA HIS A 251 -6.17 -28.53 2.30
C HIS A 251 -5.62 -28.56 0.88
N GLY A 252 -4.43 -28.05 0.65
CA GLY A 252 -3.81 -28.00 -0.67
C GLY A 252 -2.41 -28.59 -0.69
N PRO A 253 -1.79 -28.70 -1.86
CA PRO A 253 -0.43 -29.20 -2.04
C PRO A 253 0.59 -28.09 -1.69
N TRP A 254 0.50 -27.58 -0.47
CA TRP A 254 1.35 -26.51 0.02
C TRP A 254 2.44 -27.04 0.95
N GLN A 255 3.67 -26.64 0.69
CA GLN A 255 4.83 -26.92 1.55
C GLN A 255 5.48 -25.62 1.99
N GLU A 256 6.42 -25.71 2.92
CA GLU A 256 7.20 -24.57 3.43
C GLU A 256 6.31 -23.38 3.91
N VAL A 257 5.10 -23.70 4.43
CA VAL A 257 4.20 -22.66 4.94
C VAL A 257 4.82 -22.02 6.16
N SER A 258 5.24 -20.76 6.02
CA SER A 258 5.99 -20.04 7.04
C SER A 258 5.53 -18.60 7.20
N LEU A 259 5.69 -18.09 8.42
CA LEU A 259 5.35 -16.74 8.84
C LEU A 259 6.61 -15.91 9.05
N THR A 260 6.57 -14.66 8.62
CA THR A 260 7.57 -13.63 8.96
C THR A 260 6.90 -12.51 9.71
N CYS A 261 7.54 -12.08 10.80
CA CYS A 261 7.11 -10.93 11.59
C CYS A 261 7.79 -9.65 11.08
N ASP A 262 7.14 -8.51 11.34
CA ASP A 262 7.74 -7.20 11.14
C ASP A 262 8.78 -6.86 12.21
N LEU A 263 9.38 -5.67 12.15
CA LEU A 263 10.40 -5.21 13.10
C LEU A 263 9.87 -5.05 14.54
N ALA A 264 8.55 -4.94 14.71
CA ALA A 264 7.89 -4.91 16.01
C ALA A 264 7.59 -6.33 16.57
N GLY A 265 7.94 -7.38 15.81
CA GLY A 265 7.67 -8.77 16.17
C GLY A 265 6.24 -9.22 15.90
N LEU A 266 5.44 -8.43 15.18
CA LEU A 266 4.06 -8.76 14.84
C LEU A 266 3.98 -9.59 13.56
N PRO A 267 3.10 -10.63 13.49
CA PRO A 267 2.82 -11.36 12.26
C PRO A 267 2.52 -10.43 11.09
N ARG A 268 3.23 -10.60 9.96
CA ARG A 268 3.05 -9.68 8.82
C ARG A 268 2.97 -10.38 7.48
N VAL A 269 3.82 -11.35 7.22
CA VAL A 269 3.87 -12.03 5.92
C VAL A 269 3.73 -13.54 6.09
N LEU A 270 2.73 -14.14 5.47
CA LEU A 270 2.56 -15.59 5.38
C LEU A 270 2.82 -16.04 3.94
N ARG A 271 3.62 -17.08 3.77
CA ARG A 271 3.94 -17.65 2.46
C ARG A 271 3.77 -19.17 2.44
N GLY A 272 3.51 -19.72 1.27
CA GLY A 272 3.48 -21.16 1.02
C GLY A 272 4.01 -21.48 -0.38
N ARG A 273 4.70 -22.60 -0.53
CA ARG A 273 5.20 -23.12 -1.79
C ARG A 273 4.25 -24.14 -2.37
N TYR A 274 3.87 -23.96 -3.63
CA TYR A 274 2.97 -24.85 -4.33
C TYR A 274 3.73 -26.08 -4.87
N THR A 275 3.37 -27.28 -4.40
CA THR A 275 4.04 -28.56 -4.76
C THR A 275 3.00 -29.65 -5.03
N PRO A 276 2.32 -29.59 -6.21
CA PRO A 276 1.26 -30.51 -6.58
C PRO A 276 1.77 -31.95 -6.78
#